data_9f270f0e9b22b62799e22489e37fc13a
#
_entry.id   9f270f0e9b22b62799e22489e37fc13a
#
_cell.length_a   1.000
_cell.length_b   1.000
_cell.length_c   1.000
_cell.angle_alpha   90.00
_cell.angle_beta   90.00
_cell.angle_gamma   90.00
#
_symmetry.space_group_name_H-M   'P 1'
#
loop_
_entity.id
_entity.type
_entity.pdbx_description
1 polymer ?
#
loop_
_entity_poly.entity_id
_entity_poly.type
_entity_poly.pdbx_seq_one_letter_code
_entity_poly.pdbx_strand_id
1 'polypeptide(L)'
;HSYISLKGNSKEIIGKLGQLLNAVIIVTSCNTNEKQKNKADNPSVLLKNMENSRTAYLICNQKESIVDYKKVLLTLNNARESKEKTLWASYFARFFGSEVTLFYHTYKDSFYQKQLNLNLAFARKMLGQFSIIPSNHKSEDRKTLLDLQALNYADKENYGVIICQTTKDKSFFDKIKGLEEVKVL
;
A
#
# COMPACT_ATOMS: atom_id res chain seq x y z
N HIS A 1 -26.60 2.84 6.65
CA HIS A 1 -25.82 3.33 5.53
C HIS A 1 -26.27 4.76 5.20
N SER A 2 -25.33 5.68 5.08
CA SER A 2 -25.56 7.05 4.61
C SER A 2 -24.76 7.29 3.33
N TYR A 3 -25.28 8.16 2.46
CA TYR A 3 -24.57 8.56 1.25
C TYR A 3 -24.50 10.08 1.17
N ILE A 4 -23.44 10.57 0.52
CA ILE A 4 -23.23 12.00 0.26
C ILE A 4 -23.01 12.15 -1.23
N SER A 5 -23.76 13.05 -1.87
CA SER A 5 -23.53 13.44 -3.27
C SER A 5 -22.80 14.78 -3.29
N LEU A 6 -21.68 14.84 -3.97
CA LEU A 6 -20.84 16.03 -4.06
C LEU A 6 -20.58 16.41 -5.52
N LYS A 7 -20.63 17.71 -5.80
CA LYS A 7 -20.23 18.27 -7.09
C LYS A 7 -18.82 18.86 -6.96
N GLY A 8 -17.90 18.46 -7.82
CA GLY A 8 -16.55 19.00 -7.78
C GLY A 8 -15.56 18.23 -8.64
N ASN A 9 -14.27 18.58 -8.51
CA ASN A 9 -13.18 17.93 -9.22
C ASN A 9 -12.87 16.56 -8.60
N SER A 10 -13.09 15.48 -9.32
CA SER A 10 -12.83 14.11 -8.85
C SER A 10 -11.37 13.86 -8.40
N LYS A 11 -10.43 14.65 -8.92
CA LYS A 11 -8.97 14.51 -8.59
C LYS A 11 -8.61 15.01 -7.20
N GLU A 12 -9.52 15.70 -6.49
CA GLU A 12 -9.21 16.30 -5.19
C GLU A 12 -10.26 16.01 -4.12
N ILE A 13 -11.50 15.72 -4.57
CA ILE A 13 -12.65 15.72 -3.67
C ILE A 13 -12.63 14.57 -2.67
N ILE A 14 -12.17 13.38 -3.07
CA ILE A 14 -12.17 12.19 -2.22
C ILE A 14 -11.20 12.36 -1.07
N GLY A 15 -9.97 12.83 -1.35
CA GLY A 15 -8.96 13.07 -0.31
C GLY A 15 -9.38 14.15 0.67
N LYS A 16 -9.95 15.25 0.18
CA LYS A 16 -10.47 16.34 1.03
C LYS A 16 -11.66 15.88 1.88
N LEU A 17 -12.56 15.10 1.31
CA LEU A 17 -13.70 14.54 2.04
C LEU A 17 -13.24 13.60 3.17
N GLY A 18 -12.29 12.72 2.89
CA GLY A 18 -11.71 11.83 3.90
C GLY A 18 -11.14 12.60 5.09
N GLN A 19 -10.46 13.72 4.83
CA GLN A 19 -9.93 14.60 5.88
C GLN A 19 -11.03 15.31 6.66
N LEU A 20 -12.03 15.86 5.98
CA LEU A 20 -13.16 16.55 6.61
C LEU A 20 -13.99 15.63 7.51
N LEU A 21 -14.16 14.38 7.11
CA LEU A 21 -14.89 13.36 7.87
C LEU A 21 -14.02 12.67 8.93
N ASN A 22 -12.75 13.03 9.07
CA ASN A 22 -11.77 12.32 9.90
C ASN A 22 -11.76 10.80 9.61
N ALA A 23 -11.88 10.44 8.34
CA ALA A 23 -11.90 9.04 7.93
C ALA A 23 -10.57 8.35 8.26
N VAL A 24 -10.63 7.18 8.86
CA VAL A 24 -9.44 6.37 9.17
C VAL A 24 -8.89 5.74 7.89
N ILE A 25 -9.79 5.31 7.00
CA ILE A 25 -9.46 4.66 5.74
C ILE A 25 -10.48 5.04 4.67
N ILE A 26 -10.02 5.18 3.45
CA ILE A 26 -10.86 5.34 2.25
C ILE A 26 -10.77 4.02 1.48
N VAL A 27 -11.92 3.38 1.27
CA VAL A 27 -12.01 2.16 0.46
C VAL A 27 -12.49 2.54 -0.94
N THR A 28 -11.75 2.12 -1.93
CA THR A 28 -12.07 2.42 -3.34
C THR A 28 -11.66 1.26 -4.23
N SER A 29 -12.23 1.22 -5.43
CA SER A 29 -11.78 0.33 -6.49
C SER A 29 -10.89 1.07 -7.49
N CYS A 30 -10.08 0.35 -8.23
CA CYS A 30 -9.28 0.87 -9.33
C CYS A 30 -9.77 0.27 -10.66
N ASN A 31 -10.01 1.14 -11.64
CA ASN A 31 -10.39 0.73 -12.99
C ASN A 31 -9.34 1.18 -13.99
N THR A 32 -8.69 0.23 -14.66
CA THR A 32 -7.63 0.48 -15.63
C THR A 32 -8.11 0.79 -17.03
N ASN A 33 -9.44 0.81 -17.29
CA ASN A 33 -9.97 1.12 -18.62
C ASN A 33 -9.72 2.58 -19.01
N GLU A 34 -8.88 2.81 -19.99
CA GLU A 34 -8.48 4.13 -20.50
C GLU A 34 -9.64 5.01 -20.98
N LYS A 35 -10.76 4.42 -21.43
CA LYS A 35 -11.94 5.16 -21.89
C LYS A 35 -12.64 5.98 -20.79
N GLN A 36 -12.23 5.82 -19.53
CA GLN A 36 -12.86 6.45 -18.37
C GLN A 36 -11.91 7.35 -17.57
N LYS A 37 -11.05 8.09 -18.25
CA LYS A 37 -9.96 8.92 -17.68
C LYS A 37 -10.35 9.89 -16.54
N ASN A 38 -11.62 10.24 -16.41
CA ASN A 38 -12.09 11.23 -15.42
C ASN A 38 -12.92 10.63 -14.28
N LYS A 39 -13.08 9.31 -14.22
CA LYS A 39 -13.82 8.68 -13.11
C LYS A 39 -12.94 8.59 -11.86
N ALA A 40 -13.58 8.62 -10.71
CA ALA A 40 -12.92 8.62 -9.41
C ALA A 40 -12.07 7.37 -9.17
N ASP A 41 -12.39 6.25 -9.83
CA ASP A 41 -11.70 4.97 -9.77
C ASP A 41 -10.54 4.82 -10.79
N ASN A 42 -10.27 5.87 -11.58
CA ASN A 42 -9.12 5.88 -12.49
C ASN A 42 -7.81 5.99 -11.69
N PRO A 43 -6.75 5.20 -12.01
CA PRO A 43 -5.48 5.22 -11.28
C PRO A 43 -4.88 6.61 -11.10
N SER A 44 -4.86 7.43 -12.15
CA SER A 44 -4.29 8.78 -12.07
C SER A 44 -5.09 9.74 -11.18
N VAL A 45 -6.40 9.54 -11.07
CA VAL A 45 -7.29 10.31 -10.19
C VAL A 45 -7.10 9.86 -8.73
N LEU A 46 -7.04 8.55 -8.49
CA LEU A 46 -6.77 7.99 -7.17
C LEU A 46 -5.41 8.46 -6.63
N LEU A 47 -4.36 8.38 -7.43
CA LEU A 47 -3.02 8.85 -7.05
C LEU A 47 -3.02 10.31 -6.63
N LYS A 48 -3.72 11.17 -7.38
CA LYS A 48 -3.80 12.60 -7.08
C LYS A 48 -4.56 12.88 -5.79
N ASN A 49 -5.62 12.12 -5.50
CA ASN A 49 -6.31 12.17 -4.22
C ASN A 49 -5.40 11.73 -3.06
N MET A 50 -4.61 10.67 -3.25
CA MET A 50 -3.68 10.15 -2.24
C MET A 50 -2.54 11.12 -1.93
N GLU A 51 -1.94 11.76 -2.94
CA GLU A 51 -0.86 12.76 -2.78
C GLU A 51 -1.24 13.90 -1.82
N ASN A 52 -2.51 14.27 -1.79
CA ASN A 52 -3.04 15.38 -0.99
C ASN A 52 -3.78 14.93 0.27
N SER A 53 -3.78 13.65 0.59
CA SER A 53 -4.47 13.07 1.74
C SER A 53 -3.51 12.45 2.74
N ARG A 54 -3.82 12.59 4.03
CA ARG A 54 -3.17 11.83 5.11
C ARG A 54 -3.92 10.55 5.46
N THR A 55 -5.11 10.36 4.89
CA THR A 55 -5.95 9.18 5.12
C THR A 55 -5.38 8.00 4.34
N ALA A 56 -5.35 6.82 4.94
CA ALA A 56 -4.95 5.59 4.26
C ALA A 56 -5.98 5.19 3.20
N TYR A 57 -5.53 4.56 2.13
CA TYR A 57 -6.39 4.04 1.06
C TYR A 57 -6.30 2.53 1.00
N LEU A 58 -7.45 1.88 0.93
CA LEU A 58 -7.59 0.48 0.55
C LEU A 58 -8.13 0.44 -0.88
N ILE A 59 -7.29 0.02 -1.82
CA ILE A 59 -7.64 -0.09 -3.23
C ILE A 59 -7.95 -1.55 -3.53
N CYS A 60 -9.20 -1.82 -3.94
CA CYS A 60 -9.65 -3.17 -4.23
C CYS A 60 -9.64 -3.43 -5.75
N ASN A 61 -9.25 -4.64 -6.14
CA ASN A 61 -9.36 -5.09 -7.52
C ASN A 61 -10.83 -5.38 -7.86
N GLN A 62 -11.35 -4.80 -8.95
CA GLN A 62 -12.73 -5.05 -9.37
C GLN A 62 -12.95 -6.44 -9.99
N LYS A 63 -11.89 -7.11 -10.39
CA LYS A 63 -11.98 -8.40 -11.09
C LYS A 63 -12.14 -9.60 -10.16
N GLU A 64 -11.83 -9.44 -8.89
CA GLU A 64 -11.89 -10.51 -7.92
C GLU A 64 -13.14 -10.39 -7.06
N SER A 65 -13.98 -11.41 -7.09
CA SER A 65 -15.20 -11.47 -6.29
C SER A 65 -14.94 -11.78 -4.81
N ILE A 66 -13.79 -12.39 -4.50
CA ILE A 66 -13.40 -12.78 -3.15
C ILE A 66 -11.90 -12.46 -2.97
N VAL A 67 -11.59 -11.57 -2.05
CA VAL A 67 -10.20 -11.29 -1.64
C VAL A 67 -9.86 -12.18 -0.46
N ASP A 68 -8.79 -12.99 -0.60
CA ASP A 68 -8.27 -13.76 0.53
C ASP A 68 -7.30 -12.90 1.34
N TYR A 69 -7.72 -12.46 2.51
CA TYR A 69 -6.89 -11.67 3.43
C TYR A 69 -5.92 -12.50 4.28
N LYS A 70 -5.76 -13.81 4.03
CA LYS A 70 -4.90 -14.68 4.84
C LYS A 70 -3.42 -14.34 4.79
N LYS A 71 -2.95 -13.77 3.69
CA LYS A 71 -1.55 -13.39 3.52
C LYS A 71 -1.43 -11.89 3.25
N VAL A 72 -0.62 -11.21 4.07
CA VAL A 72 -0.33 -9.78 3.98
C VAL A 72 1.15 -9.56 3.73
N LEU A 73 1.49 -8.84 2.69
CA LEU A 73 2.85 -8.41 2.39
C LEU A 73 3.06 -6.96 2.82
N LEU A 74 3.94 -6.74 3.77
CA LEU A 74 4.31 -5.40 4.28
C LEU A 74 5.67 -4.99 3.73
N THR A 75 5.70 -4.01 2.81
CA THR A 75 6.98 -3.47 2.32
C THR A 75 7.62 -2.57 3.36
N LEU A 76 8.92 -2.74 3.62
CA LEU A 76 9.69 -1.90 4.54
C LEU A 76 10.99 -1.43 3.85
N ASN A 77 11.25 -0.13 3.93
CA ASN A 77 12.45 0.52 3.45
C ASN A 77 13.13 1.33 4.57
N ASN A 78 14.17 2.09 4.22
CA ASN A 78 14.90 2.93 5.15
C ASN A 78 14.20 4.24 5.54
N ALA A 79 13.08 4.60 4.90
CA ALA A 79 12.35 5.84 5.23
C ALA A 79 11.77 5.75 6.65
N ARG A 80 11.80 6.88 7.37
CA ARG A 80 11.31 6.97 8.76
C ARG A 80 9.84 6.58 8.87
N GLU A 81 9.04 6.99 7.89
CA GLU A 81 7.60 6.78 7.83
C GLU A 81 7.22 5.34 7.48
N SER A 82 8.19 4.57 6.95
CA SER A 82 7.95 3.18 6.52
C SER A 82 7.39 2.29 7.62
N LYS A 83 7.74 2.56 8.88
CA LYS A 83 7.23 1.81 10.04
C LYS A 83 5.75 2.04 10.35
N GLU A 84 5.17 3.19 9.92
CA GLU A 84 3.77 3.53 10.20
C GLU A 84 2.79 2.54 9.57
N LYS A 85 3.17 1.94 8.45
CA LYS A 85 2.41 0.89 7.76
C LYS A 85 2.19 -0.36 8.61
N THR A 86 3.04 -0.60 9.59
CA THR A 86 2.97 -1.79 10.46
C THR A 86 1.65 -1.87 11.23
N LEU A 87 1.05 -0.72 11.56
CA LEU A 87 -0.25 -0.65 12.19
C LEU A 87 -1.33 -1.35 11.33
N TRP A 88 -1.34 -1.07 10.03
CA TRP A 88 -2.28 -1.69 9.10
C TRP A 88 -2.08 -3.20 9.00
N ALA A 89 -0.83 -3.66 8.90
CA ALA A 89 -0.52 -5.09 8.91
C ALA A 89 -1.03 -5.76 10.19
N SER A 90 -0.90 -5.08 11.34
CA SER A 90 -1.42 -5.61 12.61
C SER A 90 -2.95 -5.72 12.63
N TYR A 91 -3.67 -4.80 12.00
CA TYR A 91 -5.13 -4.89 11.88
C TYR A 91 -5.54 -6.11 11.05
N PHE A 92 -4.95 -6.31 9.86
CA PHE A 92 -5.24 -7.47 9.04
C PHE A 92 -4.96 -8.79 9.80
N ALA A 93 -3.79 -8.89 10.44
CA ALA A 93 -3.44 -10.09 11.19
C ALA A 93 -4.42 -10.37 12.35
N ARG A 94 -4.84 -9.34 13.07
CA ARG A 94 -5.74 -9.49 14.24
C ARG A 94 -7.19 -9.79 13.85
N PHE A 95 -7.71 -9.15 12.80
CA PHE A 95 -9.13 -9.24 12.45
C PHE A 95 -9.41 -10.36 11.44
N PHE A 96 -8.44 -10.71 10.59
CA PHE A 96 -8.61 -11.73 9.55
C PHE A 96 -7.73 -12.96 9.78
N GLY A 97 -6.91 -12.97 10.85
CA GLY A 97 -5.97 -14.07 11.10
C GLY A 97 -4.85 -14.15 10.06
N SER A 98 -4.48 -13.00 9.47
CA SER A 98 -3.53 -12.96 8.37
C SER A 98 -2.11 -13.28 8.82
N GLU A 99 -1.38 -14.05 8.03
CA GLU A 99 0.07 -14.17 8.10
C GLU A 99 0.73 -12.90 7.53
N VAL A 100 1.69 -12.33 8.24
CA VAL A 100 2.39 -11.12 7.82
C VAL A 100 3.80 -11.46 7.36
N THR A 101 4.17 -11.03 6.15
CA THR A 101 5.53 -11.11 5.63
C THR A 101 6.12 -9.71 5.49
N LEU A 102 7.28 -9.49 6.11
CA LEU A 102 8.08 -8.27 5.94
C LEU A 102 8.91 -8.40 4.67
N PHE A 103 8.61 -7.58 3.66
CA PHE A 103 9.29 -7.57 2.37
C PHE A 103 10.23 -6.37 2.29
N TYR A 104 11.52 -6.61 2.05
CA TYR A 104 12.54 -5.55 2.04
C TYR A 104 13.76 -5.92 1.18
N HIS A 105 14.58 -4.92 0.82
CA HIS A 105 15.93 -5.14 0.30
C HIS A 105 16.97 -4.50 1.22
N THR A 106 18.20 -5.00 1.20
CA THR A 106 19.31 -4.46 1.99
C THR A 106 20.03 -3.33 1.26
N TYR A 107 20.61 -2.40 2.02
CA TYR A 107 21.39 -1.28 1.52
C TYR A 107 22.89 -1.56 1.67
N LYS A 108 23.72 -1.07 0.71
CA LYS A 108 25.19 -1.08 0.83
C LYS A 108 25.66 -0.03 1.82
N ASP A 109 24.99 1.12 1.84
CA ASP A 109 25.28 2.21 2.76
C ASP A 109 24.88 1.82 4.18
N SER A 110 25.81 1.98 5.13
CA SER A 110 25.62 1.58 6.53
C SER A 110 24.56 2.39 7.24
N PHE A 111 24.40 3.68 6.91
CA PHE A 111 23.38 4.54 7.51
C PHE A 111 21.98 4.07 7.08
N TYR A 112 21.75 3.88 5.78
CA TYR A 112 20.46 3.38 5.28
C TYR A 112 20.15 1.98 5.77
N GLN A 113 21.16 1.10 5.85
CA GLN A 113 20.98 -0.24 6.41
C GLN A 113 20.58 -0.20 7.89
N LYS A 114 21.18 0.72 8.67
CA LYS A 114 20.80 0.94 10.08
C LYS A 114 19.35 1.39 10.22
N GLN A 115 18.89 2.33 9.37
CA GLN A 115 17.49 2.79 9.38
C GLN A 115 16.51 1.66 9.03
N LEU A 116 16.82 0.85 8.01
CA LEU A 116 16.03 -0.33 7.69
C LEU A 116 15.94 -1.29 8.89
N ASN A 117 17.07 -1.59 9.54
CA ASN A 117 17.11 -2.50 10.69
C ASN A 117 16.25 -1.98 11.85
N LEU A 118 16.23 -0.66 12.08
CA LEU A 118 15.35 -0.03 13.08
C LEU A 118 13.87 -0.20 12.71
N ASN A 119 13.51 -0.01 11.44
CA ASN A 119 12.14 -0.20 10.97
C ASN A 119 11.69 -1.66 11.07
N LEU A 120 12.55 -2.61 10.71
CA LEU A 120 12.30 -4.04 10.87
C LEU A 120 12.13 -4.44 12.34
N ALA A 121 12.99 -3.94 13.23
CA ALA A 121 12.90 -4.18 14.66
C ALA A 121 11.60 -3.62 15.26
N PHE A 122 11.22 -2.41 14.84
CA PHE A 122 9.97 -1.78 15.22
C PHE A 122 8.76 -2.63 14.78
N ALA A 123 8.74 -3.07 13.51
CA ALA A 123 7.65 -3.87 12.98
C ALA A 123 7.50 -5.19 13.75
N ARG A 124 8.60 -5.91 13.99
CA ARG A 124 8.58 -7.14 14.79
C ARG A 124 8.09 -6.92 16.21
N LYS A 125 8.59 -5.86 16.88
CA LYS A 125 8.15 -5.49 18.24
C LYS A 125 6.67 -5.19 18.29
N MET A 126 6.17 -4.36 17.36
CA MET A 126 4.77 -3.97 17.29
C MET A 126 3.84 -5.16 17.01
N LEU A 127 4.18 -6.00 16.03
CA LEU A 127 3.42 -7.21 15.72
C LEU A 127 3.46 -8.22 16.88
N GLY A 128 4.62 -8.36 17.52
CA GLY A 128 4.81 -9.23 18.68
C GLY A 128 3.94 -8.87 19.90
N GLN A 129 3.57 -7.58 20.07
CA GLN A 129 2.62 -7.15 21.09
C GLN A 129 1.24 -7.81 20.93
N PHE A 130 0.92 -8.27 19.73
CA PHE A 130 -0.31 -8.99 19.41
C PHE A 130 -0.08 -10.48 19.16
N SER A 131 1.06 -11.02 19.57
CA SER A 131 1.46 -12.42 19.33
C SER A 131 1.58 -12.80 17.85
N ILE A 132 1.80 -11.82 16.99
CA ILE A 132 2.02 -12.02 15.56
C ILE A 132 3.51 -12.13 15.29
N ILE A 133 3.95 -13.28 14.76
CA ILE A 133 5.35 -13.53 14.38
C ILE A 133 5.45 -13.37 12.86
N PRO A 134 5.98 -12.24 12.35
CA PRO A 134 6.09 -12.05 10.91
C PRO A 134 7.19 -12.90 10.30
N SER A 135 6.96 -13.43 9.12
CA SER A 135 8.02 -13.97 8.27
C SER A 135 8.83 -12.84 7.60
N ASN A 136 9.95 -13.17 7.00
CA ASN A 136 10.82 -12.19 6.35
C ASN A 136 11.14 -12.65 4.93
N HIS A 137 10.97 -11.75 3.97
CA HIS A 137 11.44 -11.95 2.61
C HIS A 137 12.36 -10.81 2.19
N LYS A 138 13.63 -11.16 1.98
CA LYS A 138 14.65 -10.25 1.48
C LYS A 138 14.70 -10.33 -0.03
N SER A 139 14.36 -9.25 -0.72
CA SER A 139 14.54 -9.19 -2.16
C SER A 139 16.02 -9.08 -2.54
N GLU A 140 16.43 -9.84 -3.54
CA GLU A 140 17.79 -9.81 -4.11
C GLU A 140 17.98 -8.70 -5.14
N ASP A 141 16.92 -8.30 -5.83
CA ASP A 141 16.96 -7.23 -6.83
C ASP A 141 17.04 -5.86 -6.15
N ARG A 142 18.07 -5.08 -6.49
CA ARG A 142 18.30 -3.72 -5.99
C ARG A 142 18.09 -2.65 -7.06
N LYS A 143 17.77 -3.05 -8.29
CA LYS A 143 17.63 -2.13 -9.42
C LYS A 143 16.17 -1.70 -9.60
N THR A 144 15.26 -2.61 -9.32
CA THR A 144 13.82 -2.34 -9.42
C THR A 144 13.29 -1.74 -8.11
N LEU A 145 12.28 -0.89 -8.19
CA LEU A 145 11.62 -0.34 -7.00
C LEU A 145 11.05 -1.46 -6.11
N LEU A 146 11.22 -1.31 -4.81
CA LEU A 146 10.81 -2.31 -3.82
C LEU A 146 9.33 -2.69 -3.95
N ASP A 147 8.45 -1.69 -4.13
CA ASP A 147 7.01 -1.93 -4.21
C ASP A 147 6.60 -2.66 -5.49
N LEU A 148 7.31 -2.46 -6.62
CA LEU A 148 7.10 -3.25 -7.84
C LEU A 148 7.55 -4.70 -7.68
N GLN A 149 8.65 -4.94 -6.97
CA GLN A 149 9.09 -6.29 -6.63
C GLN A 149 8.09 -6.98 -5.71
N ALA A 150 7.54 -6.22 -4.74
CA ALA A 150 6.52 -6.71 -3.83
C ALA A 150 5.24 -7.11 -4.57
N LEU A 151 4.81 -6.31 -5.57
CA LEU A 151 3.66 -6.66 -6.42
C LEU A 151 3.88 -7.97 -7.16
N ASN A 152 5.02 -8.12 -7.86
CA ASN A 152 5.34 -9.34 -8.58
C ASN A 152 5.46 -10.57 -7.66
N TYR A 153 6.05 -10.38 -6.48
CA TYR A 153 6.17 -11.43 -5.48
C TYR A 153 4.79 -11.82 -4.92
N ALA A 154 3.95 -10.84 -4.63
CA ALA A 154 2.62 -11.07 -4.11
C ALA A 154 1.71 -11.83 -5.08
N ASP A 155 1.76 -11.48 -6.37
CA ASP A 155 1.02 -12.20 -7.41
C ASP A 155 1.47 -13.66 -7.51
N LYS A 156 2.79 -13.88 -7.55
CA LYS A 156 3.37 -15.23 -7.63
C LYS A 156 3.03 -16.12 -6.42
N GLU A 157 3.04 -15.56 -5.23
CA GLU A 157 2.89 -16.28 -3.96
C GLU A 157 1.46 -16.18 -3.39
N ASN A 158 0.52 -15.61 -4.16
CA ASN A 158 -0.90 -15.46 -3.81
C ASN A 158 -1.10 -14.69 -2.48
N TYR A 159 -0.53 -13.50 -2.38
CA TYR A 159 -0.86 -12.58 -1.30
C TYR A 159 -2.15 -11.81 -1.63
N GLY A 160 -3.09 -11.77 -0.69
CA GLY A 160 -4.34 -11.04 -0.86
C GLY A 160 -4.22 -9.54 -0.58
N VAL A 161 -3.19 -9.12 0.17
CA VAL A 161 -2.98 -7.72 0.53
C VAL A 161 -1.52 -7.33 0.45
N ILE A 162 -1.25 -6.17 -0.15
CA ILE A 162 0.06 -5.52 -0.12
C ILE A 162 -0.09 -4.17 0.56
N ILE A 163 0.76 -3.90 1.55
CA ILE A 163 0.78 -2.63 2.27
C ILE A 163 2.02 -1.86 1.86
N CYS A 164 1.80 -0.82 1.04
CA CYS A 164 2.82 0.05 0.49
C CYS A 164 2.71 1.45 1.09
N GLN A 165 3.74 2.26 0.91
CA GLN A 165 3.71 3.68 1.22
C GLN A 165 3.80 4.47 -0.07
N THR A 166 2.88 5.42 -0.24
CA THR A 166 3.02 6.43 -1.27
C THR A 166 4.03 7.45 -0.79
N THR A 167 5.19 7.52 -1.42
CA THR A 167 6.10 8.64 -1.23
C THR A 167 5.68 9.77 -2.15
N LYS A 168 5.93 11.03 -1.74
CA LYS A 168 5.76 12.21 -2.62
C LYS A 168 6.75 12.21 -3.79
N ASP A 169 7.64 11.24 -3.86
CA ASP A 169 8.55 11.03 -4.99
C ASP A 169 7.76 10.63 -6.23
N LYS A 170 7.60 11.61 -7.11
CA LYS A 170 6.94 11.46 -8.42
C LYS A 170 7.45 10.26 -9.23
N SER A 171 8.67 9.78 -8.95
CA SER A 171 9.32 8.68 -9.67
C SER A 171 8.59 7.33 -9.54
N PHE A 172 7.92 7.06 -8.42
CA PHE A 172 7.15 5.81 -8.25
C PHE A 172 5.91 5.81 -9.15
N PHE A 173 5.15 6.90 -9.14
CA PHE A 173 3.90 7.00 -9.90
C PHE A 173 4.09 7.22 -11.40
N ASP A 174 5.17 7.90 -11.81
CA ASP A 174 5.50 8.03 -13.23
C ASP A 174 5.90 6.68 -13.86
N LYS A 175 6.47 5.75 -13.08
CA LYS A 175 6.78 4.39 -13.53
C LYS A 175 5.55 3.47 -13.52
N ILE A 176 4.62 3.63 -12.59
CA ILE A 176 3.33 2.91 -12.61
C ILE A 176 2.49 3.34 -13.83
N LYS A 177 2.55 4.62 -14.23
CA LYS A 177 1.89 5.10 -15.45
C LYS A 177 2.42 4.45 -16.73
N GLY A 178 3.67 4.00 -16.74
CA GLY A 178 4.27 3.28 -17.88
C GLY A 178 4.03 1.78 -17.90
N LEU A 179 3.44 1.23 -16.85
CA LEU A 179 3.09 -0.18 -16.75
C LEU A 179 1.59 -0.34 -17.01
N GLU A 180 1.23 -0.44 -18.31
CA GLU A 180 -0.15 -0.70 -18.77
C GLU A 180 -0.76 -2.00 -18.22
N GLU A 181 0.03 -2.83 -17.52
CA GLU A 181 -0.34 -4.14 -16.99
C GLU A 181 -0.27 -4.24 -15.45
N VAL A 182 -0.10 -3.14 -14.71
CA VAL A 182 -0.15 -3.24 -13.26
C VAL A 182 -1.58 -3.56 -12.84
N LYS A 183 -1.82 -4.81 -12.55
CA LYS A 183 -2.94 -5.25 -11.71
C LYS A 183 -2.73 -4.58 -10.35
N VAL A 184 -3.29 -3.39 -10.18
CA VAL A 184 -3.48 -2.84 -8.84
C VAL A 184 -4.52 -3.75 -8.19
N LEU A 185 -4.17 -4.31 -7.07
CA LEU A 185 -4.99 -5.22 -6.27
C LEU A 185 -6.43 -4.84 -6.23
#